data_dfa3c702de6d4a4024bc7a455c60d6d0
#
_entry.id   dfa3c702de6d4a4024bc7a455c60d6d0
#
_cell.length_a   1.000
_cell.length_b   1.000
_cell.length_c   1.000
_cell.angle_alpha   90.00
_cell.angle_beta   90.00
_cell.angle_gamma   90.00
#
_symmetry.space_group_name_H-M   'P 1'
#
loop_
_entity.id
_entity.type
_entity.pdbx_description
1 polymer ?
#
loop_
_entity_poly.entity_id
_entity_poly.type
_entity_poly.pdbx_seq_one_letter_code
_entity_poly.pdbx_strand_id
1 'polypeptide(L)'
;AIYLGNEYPSVINSINIGNETLVFWSDHRVPVDTLSSYLKYVKNNVSLPVTTADDFNAWNREENKKIADLVDFIVLHVHPLWAGLQIEGSVDWTRKIYNEIKDIHKDKLIVIGETGWATQKHNQGLQAKLIKGKTGEVEQEQFILGFKKWADTKNIPYFLFEVFDENWKGGDHPNEVEKHWGLFKADRTPKLYMKNYKSHYEQN
;
A
#
# COMPACT_ATOMS: atom_id res chain seq x y z
N ALA A 1 -6.55 9.60 -17.57
CA ALA A 1 -7.00 10.09 -16.25
C ALA A 1 -7.87 11.33 -16.41
N ILE A 2 -7.41 12.44 -17.02
CA ILE A 2 -8.12 13.72 -17.13
C ILE A 2 -9.52 13.56 -17.74
N TYR A 3 -9.62 12.91 -18.92
CA TYR A 3 -10.91 12.66 -19.58
C TYR A 3 -11.90 11.95 -18.65
N LEU A 4 -11.48 10.85 -18.03
CA LEU A 4 -12.34 10.07 -17.12
C LEU A 4 -12.73 10.87 -15.87
N GLY A 5 -11.79 11.61 -15.28
CA GLY A 5 -12.06 12.43 -14.11
C GLY A 5 -13.09 13.54 -14.36
N ASN A 6 -13.06 14.13 -15.55
CA ASN A 6 -14.01 15.16 -15.94
C ASN A 6 -15.38 14.59 -16.38
N GLU A 7 -15.38 13.42 -17.00
CA GLU A 7 -16.60 12.78 -17.50
C GLU A 7 -17.40 12.09 -16.37
N TYR A 8 -16.70 11.53 -15.36
CA TYR A 8 -17.32 10.73 -14.31
C TYR A 8 -17.01 11.22 -12.88
N PRO A 9 -17.18 12.53 -12.56
CA PRO A 9 -16.80 13.08 -11.25
C PRO A 9 -17.66 12.56 -10.09
N SER A 10 -18.83 11.98 -10.38
CA SER A 10 -19.67 11.33 -9.36
C SER A 10 -19.22 9.92 -8.97
N VAL A 11 -18.32 9.33 -9.74
CA VAL A 11 -17.79 7.97 -9.54
C VAL A 11 -16.33 7.99 -9.10
N ILE A 12 -15.54 8.90 -9.69
CA ILE A 12 -14.11 9.03 -9.42
C ILE A 12 -13.91 10.06 -8.30
N ASN A 13 -13.37 9.63 -7.17
CA ASN A 13 -13.14 10.49 -6.02
C ASN A 13 -11.80 11.24 -6.07
N SER A 14 -10.80 10.66 -6.70
CA SER A 14 -9.45 11.23 -6.81
C SER A 14 -8.67 10.58 -7.94
N ILE A 15 -7.57 11.21 -8.35
CA ILE A 15 -6.67 10.71 -9.39
C ILE A 15 -5.29 10.50 -8.80
N ASN A 16 -4.77 9.27 -8.92
CA ASN A 16 -3.40 8.93 -8.54
C ASN A 16 -2.48 8.96 -9.76
N ILE A 17 -1.38 9.72 -9.69
CA ILE A 17 -0.41 9.91 -10.77
C ILE A 17 0.92 9.27 -10.38
N GLY A 18 1.19 8.11 -10.91
CA GLY A 18 2.37 7.31 -10.57
C GLY A 18 2.12 6.39 -9.38
N ASN A 19 2.93 5.35 -9.31
CA ASN A 19 2.93 4.38 -8.22
C ASN A 19 4.37 3.94 -7.98
N GLU A 20 4.90 4.19 -6.76
CA GLU A 20 6.29 3.90 -6.39
C GLU A 20 7.32 4.46 -7.40
N THR A 21 7.12 5.72 -7.78
CA THR A 21 7.95 6.38 -8.79
C THR A 21 9.14 7.13 -8.23
N LEU A 22 9.27 7.27 -6.91
CA LEU A 22 10.35 7.99 -6.24
C LEU A 22 11.32 7.08 -5.48
N VAL A 23 10.91 5.85 -5.13
CA VAL A 23 11.79 4.91 -4.43
C VAL A 23 12.88 4.36 -5.35
N PHE A 24 14.08 4.13 -4.79
CA PHE A 24 15.28 3.79 -5.58
C PHE A 24 15.26 2.39 -6.19
N TRP A 25 14.43 1.49 -5.68
CA TRP A 25 14.30 0.12 -6.18
C TRP A 25 13.27 -0.07 -7.28
N SER A 26 12.49 0.99 -7.57
CA SER A 26 11.45 0.90 -8.60
C SER A 26 12.02 1.04 -10.00
N ASP A 27 11.63 0.12 -10.88
CA ASP A 27 11.94 0.18 -12.32
C ASP A 27 11.18 1.32 -13.03
N HIS A 28 10.17 1.88 -12.36
CA HIS A 28 9.35 2.99 -12.86
C HIS A 28 9.75 4.34 -12.29
N ARG A 29 10.94 4.42 -11.71
CA ARG A 29 11.44 5.65 -11.10
C ARG A 29 11.56 6.79 -12.11
N VAL A 30 11.04 7.95 -11.71
CA VAL A 30 11.18 9.20 -12.47
C VAL A 30 11.80 10.30 -11.62
N PRO A 31 12.46 11.30 -12.22
CA PRO A 31 12.93 12.48 -11.49
C PRO A 31 11.77 13.23 -10.83
N VAL A 32 12.02 13.80 -9.64
CA VAL A 32 11.02 14.60 -8.88
C VAL A 32 10.41 15.70 -9.74
N ASP A 33 11.20 16.37 -10.59
CA ASP A 33 10.69 17.42 -11.47
C ASP A 33 9.75 16.89 -12.56
N THR A 34 10.01 15.70 -13.06
CA THR A 34 9.14 15.01 -14.03
C THR A 34 7.78 14.69 -13.39
N LEU A 35 7.77 14.05 -12.22
CA LEU A 35 6.55 13.76 -11.49
C LEU A 35 5.80 15.05 -11.11
N SER A 36 6.53 16.09 -10.67
CA SER A 36 5.95 17.41 -10.38
C SER A 36 5.24 18.00 -11.59
N SER A 37 5.80 17.84 -12.79
CA SER A 37 5.19 18.35 -14.04
C SER A 37 3.89 17.61 -14.37
N TYR A 38 3.86 16.29 -14.20
CA TYR A 38 2.66 15.48 -14.42
C TYR A 38 1.55 15.82 -13.40
N LEU A 39 1.89 15.93 -12.12
CA LEU A 39 0.95 16.31 -11.07
C LEU A 39 0.32 17.69 -11.38
N LYS A 40 1.15 18.69 -11.69
CA LYS A 40 0.68 20.04 -12.04
C LYS A 40 -0.21 20.03 -13.28
N TYR A 41 0.19 19.28 -14.31
CA TYR A 41 -0.60 19.18 -15.54
C TYR A 41 -1.99 18.59 -15.27
N VAL A 42 -2.07 17.51 -14.50
CA VAL A 42 -3.36 16.89 -14.17
C VAL A 42 -4.20 17.80 -13.28
N LYS A 43 -3.60 18.37 -12.21
CA LYS A 43 -4.32 19.32 -11.31
C LYS A 43 -4.91 20.52 -12.03
N ASN A 44 -4.24 21.03 -13.04
CA ASN A 44 -4.74 22.16 -13.84
C ASN A 44 -5.88 21.79 -14.81
N ASN A 45 -6.16 20.50 -14.99
CA ASN A 45 -7.13 20.01 -15.97
C ASN A 45 -8.28 19.19 -15.36
N VAL A 46 -8.34 19.08 -14.02
CA VAL A 46 -9.42 18.39 -13.29
C VAL A 46 -9.79 19.17 -12.04
N SER A 47 -11.03 18.98 -11.57
CA SER A 47 -11.48 19.51 -10.28
C SER A 47 -11.33 18.50 -9.13
N LEU A 48 -11.01 17.25 -9.45
CA LEU A 48 -10.85 16.18 -8.45
C LEU A 48 -9.51 16.30 -7.72
N PRO A 49 -9.43 15.82 -6.47
CA PRO A 49 -8.17 15.71 -5.76
C PRO A 49 -7.15 14.86 -6.53
N VAL A 50 -5.90 15.31 -6.56
CA VAL A 50 -4.79 14.62 -7.25
C VAL A 50 -3.71 14.24 -6.26
N THR A 51 -3.21 13.02 -6.36
CA THR A 51 -2.16 12.48 -5.51
C THR A 51 -1.15 11.65 -6.30
N THR A 52 -0.16 11.13 -5.60
CA THR A 52 0.71 10.02 -6.03
C THR A 52 0.86 9.04 -4.87
N ALA A 53 1.07 7.77 -5.20
CA ALA A 53 1.32 6.71 -4.24
C ALA A 53 2.81 6.36 -4.20
N ASP A 54 3.37 6.26 -2.99
CA ASP A 54 4.75 5.83 -2.84
C ASP A 54 5.00 5.23 -1.45
N ASP A 55 6.13 4.53 -1.32
CA ASP A 55 6.57 3.92 -0.07
C ASP A 55 7.02 4.97 0.95
N PHE A 56 6.99 4.63 2.24
CA PHE A 56 7.42 5.52 3.33
C PHE A 56 8.86 6.01 3.16
N ASN A 57 9.73 5.22 2.50
CA ASN A 57 11.11 5.63 2.18
C ASN A 57 11.19 6.75 1.13
N ALA A 58 10.12 7.02 0.40
CA ALA A 58 10.01 8.20 -0.44
C ALA A 58 9.45 9.39 0.33
N TRP A 59 8.38 9.18 1.11
CA TRP A 59 7.69 10.25 1.83
C TRP A 59 8.50 10.86 2.99
N ASN A 60 9.47 10.14 3.56
CA ASN A 60 10.35 10.64 4.61
C ASN A 60 11.58 11.41 4.12
N ARG A 61 11.73 11.62 2.79
CA ARG A 61 12.89 12.30 2.20
C ARG A 61 12.63 13.76 1.93
N GLU A 62 13.56 14.63 2.33
CA GLU A 62 13.47 16.07 2.11
C GLU A 62 13.39 16.44 0.63
N GLU A 63 14.13 15.74 -0.25
CA GLU A 63 14.08 15.97 -1.70
C GLU A 63 12.69 15.75 -2.31
N ASN A 64 11.83 14.95 -1.65
CA ASN A 64 10.47 14.65 -2.12
C ASN A 64 9.41 15.57 -1.49
N LYS A 65 9.79 16.47 -0.60
CA LYS A 65 8.88 17.44 0.03
C LYS A 65 8.09 18.22 -1.01
N LYS A 66 8.72 18.60 -2.12
CA LYS A 66 8.07 19.27 -3.26
C LYS A 66 6.87 18.50 -3.81
N ILE A 67 6.93 17.16 -3.81
CA ILE A 67 5.81 16.31 -4.22
C ILE A 67 4.71 16.34 -3.17
N ALA A 68 5.07 16.21 -1.88
CA ALA A 68 4.12 16.29 -0.78
C ALA A 68 3.37 17.63 -0.77
N ASP A 69 4.05 18.73 -1.08
CA ASP A 69 3.42 20.07 -1.19
C ASP A 69 2.43 20.17 -2.36
N LEU A 70 2.69 19.46 -3.46
CA LEU A 70 1.86 19.48 -4.67
C LEU A 70 0.61 18.61 -4.58
N VAL A 71 0.67 17.46 -3.93
CA VAL A 71 -0.47 16.53 -3.84
C VAL A 71 -1.52 17.05 -2.85
N ASP A 72 -2.78 16.68 -3.08
CA ASP A 72 -3.89 17.09 -2.20
C ASP A 72 -3.92 16.23 -0.92
N PHE A 73 -3.47 14.99 -1.00
CA PHE A 73 -3.29 14.07 0.12
C PHE A 73 -2.15 13.09 -0.21
N ILE A 74 -1.62 12.41 0.80
CA ILE A 74 -0.54 11.42 0.65
C ILE A 74 -1.15 10.03 0.58
N VAL A 75 -0.72 9.23 -0.40
CA VAL A 75 -0.97 7.79 -0.45
C VAL A 75 0.31 7.07 -0.07
N LEU A 76 0.27 6.42 1.10
CA LEU A 76 1.40 5.79 1.75
C LEU A 76 1.37 4.27 1.55
N HIS A 77 2.44 3.69 1.00
CA HIS A 77 2.67 2.26 1.03
C HIS A 77 3.54 1.88 2.24
N VAL A 78 3.12 0.86 2.96
CA VAL A 78 3.83 0.39 4.16
C VAL A 78 3.69 -1.13 4.30
N HIS A 79 4.76 -1.85 3.95
CA HIS A 79 4.81 -3.30 3.91
C HIS A 79 5.74 -3.86 5.00
N PRO A 80 5.23 -4.16 6.21
CA PRO A 80 6.07 -4.63 7.33
C PRO A 80 6.78 -5.96 7.03
N LEU A 81 6.18 -6.83 6.20
CA LEU A 81 6.82 -8.08 5.81
C LEU A 81 8.10 -7.84 5.00
N TRP A 82 8.06 -6.94 4.02
CA TRP A 82 9.24 -6.51 3.25
C TRP A 82 10.28 -5.79 4.10
N ALA A 83 9.85 -5.09 5.14
CA ALA A 83 10.74 -4.47 6.13
C ALA A 83 11.37 -5.49 7.12
N GLY A 84 11.09 -6.77 6.96
CA GLY A 84 11.69 -7.85 7.75
C GLY A 84 11.06 -8.07 9.13
N LEU A 85 9.87 -7.53 9.37
CA LEU A 85 9.18 -7.67 10.65
C LEU A 85 8.66 -9.10 10.85
N GLN A 86 8.66 -9.53 12.11
CA GLN A 86 7.86 -10.68 12.57
C GLN A 86 6.42 -10.22 12.77
N ILE A 87 5.50 -11.17 12.75
CA ILE A 87 4.07 -10.86 12.81
C ILE A 87 3.69 -10.09 14.10
N GLU A 88 4.31 -10.42 15.23
CA GLU A 88 4.01 -9.84 16.53
C GLU A 88 4.31 -8.34 16.62
N GLY A 89 5.30 -7.85 15.87
CA GLY A 89 5.69 -6.44 15.84
C GLY A 89 5.18 -5.67 14.63
N SER A 90 4.51 -6.34 13.69
CA SER A 90 4.19 -5.79 12.37
C SER A 90 3.21 -4.60 12.42
N VAL A 91 2.14 -4.73 13.20
CA VAL A 91 1.12 -3.67 13.33
C VAL A 91 1.67 -2.44 14.06
N ASP A 92 2.44 -2.68 15.13
CA ASP A 92 3.06 -1.58 15.89
C ASP A 92 4.09 -0.82 15.05
N TRP A 93 4.85 -1.53 14.24
CA TRP A 93 5.77 -0.92 13.29
C TRP A 93 5.02 -0.11 12.21
N THR A 94 3.95 -0.67 11.62
CA THR A 94 3.11 0.05 10.64
C THR A 94 2.56 1.34 11.23
N ARG A 95 2.05 1.27 12.48
CA ARG A 95 1.58 2.44 13.23
C ARG A 95 2.68 3.48 13.44
N LYS A 96 3.87 3.03 13.80
CA LYS A 96 5.04 3.91 13.99
C LYS A 96 5.36 4.65 12.70
N ILE A 97 5.50 3.93 11.57
CA ILE A 97 5.79 4.54 10.26
C ILE A 97 4.70 5.53 9.86
N TYR A 98 3.43 5.17 10.00
CA TYR A 98 2.33 6.10 9.72
C TYR A 98 2.44 7.40 10.52
N ASN A 99 2.73 7.30 11.81
CA ASN A 99 2.88 8.48 12.68
C ASN A 99 4.10 9.33 12.28
N GLU A 100 5.24 8.71 11.94
CA GLU A 100 6.43 9.42 11.43
C GLU A 100 6.10 10.23 10.17
N ILE A 101 5.42 9.62 9.20
CA ILE A 101 5.00 10.34 7.98
C ILE A 101 3.98 11.44 8.32
N LYS A 102 3.05 11.19 9.23
CA LYS A 102 2.09 12.20 9.70
C LYS A 102 2.75 13.38 10.40
N ASP A 103 3.81 13.14 11.17
CA ASP A 103 4.57 14.19 11.86
C ASP A 103 5.38 15.06 10.88
N ILE A 104 5.88 14.47 9.79
CA ILE A 104 6.57 15.19 8.71
C ILE A 104 5.57 16.04 7.90
N HIS A 105 4.39 15.51 7.62
CA HIS A 105 3.38 16.10 6.74
C HIS A 105 2.07 16.42 7.50
N LYS A 106 2.17 17.25 8.54
CA LYS A 106 1.09 17.52 9.52
C LYS A 106 -0.22 18.00 8.90
N ASP A 107 -0.13 18.76 7.82
CA ASP A 107 -1.28 19.40 7.17
C ASP A 107 -1.90 18.51 6.07
N LYS A 108 -1.36 17.31 5.85
CA LYS A 108 -1.88 16.38 4.83
C LYS A 108 -2.73 15.28 5.46
N LEU A 109 -3.82 14.93 4.78
CA LEU A 109 -4.46 13.64 4.98
C LEU A 109 -3.50 12.55 4.49
N ILE A 110 -3.38 11.46 5.25
CA ILE A 110 -2.62 10.29 4.82
C ILE A 110 -3.58 9.11 4.68
N VAL A 111 -3.59 8.53 3.50
CA VAL A 111 -4.28 7.29 3.17
C VAL A 111 -3.23 6.19 3.06
N ILE A 112 -3.42 5.07 3.73
CA ILE A 112 -2.57 3.91 3.51
C ILE A 112 -3.04 3.24 2.21
N GLY A 113 -2.26 3.41 1.14
CA GLY A 113 -2.59 2.89 -0.20
C GLY A 113 -2.33 1.41 -0.35
N GLU A 114 -1.27 0.92 0.31
CA GLU A 114 -0.94 -0.49 0.32
C GLU A 114 -0.39 -0.92 1.67
N THR A 115 -0.95 -1.99 2.21
CA THR A 115 -0.40 -2.75 3.33
C THR A 115 -1.02 -4.15 3.34
N GLY A 116 -0.27 -5.14 3.80
CA GLY A 116 -0.72 -6.52 3.79
C GLY A 116 0.30 -7.48 4.39
N TRP A 117 0.02 -8.77 4.24
CA TRP A 117 0.91 -9.86 4.65
C TRP A 117 0.81 -11.03 3.66
N ALA A 118 1.91 -11.39 3.01
CA ALA A 118 1.92 -12.49 2.06
C ALA A 118 1.81 -13.85 2.74
N THR A 119 1.16 -14.80 2.07
CA THR A 119 0.94 -16.14 2.61
C THR A 119 2.00 -17.17 2.23
N GLN A 120 2.85 -16.86 1.25
CA GLN A 120 3.97 -17.71 0.82
C GLN A 120 5.19 -16.88 0.45
N LYS A 121 6.36 -17.49 0.53
CA LYS A 121 7.65 -17.02 0.01
C LYS A 121 8.57 -18.18 -0.28
N HIS A 122 9.64 -17.98 -1.05
CA HIS A 122 10.72 -18.94 -1.20
C HIS A 122 12.05 -18.40 -0.61
N ASN A 123 13.07 -19.25 -0.55
CA ASN A 123 14.34 -18.96 0.13
C ASN A 123 15.46 -18.55 -0.86
N GLN A 124 15.14 -17.79 -1.90
CA GLN A 124 16.11 -17.30 -2.89
C GLN A 124 15.86 -15.81 -3.17
N GLY A 125 16.88 -15.17 -3.75
CA GLY A 125 16.78 -13.79 -4.22
C GLY A 125 16.57 -12.75 -3.10
N LEU A 126 15.90 -11.67 -3.44
CA LEU A 126 15.69 -10.52 -2.56
C LEU A 126 14.79 -10.84 -1.37
N GLN A 127 13.73 -11.60 -1.58
CA GLN A 127 12.80 -11.98 -0.52
C GLN A 127 13.47 -12.80 0.58
N ALA A 128 14.42 -13.69 0.26
CA ALA A 128 15.19 -14.42 1.26
C ALA A 128 16.07 -13.50 2.12
N LYS A 129 16.55 -12.40 1.54
CA LYS A 129 17.38 -11.41 2.23
C LYS A 129 16.56 -10.48 3.12
N LEU A 130 15.43 -10.02 2.66
CA LEU A 130 14.64 -8.98 3.32
C LEU A 130 13.55 -9.56 4.24
N ILE A 131 12.80 -10.56 3.79
CA ILE A 131 11.66 -11.09 4.52
C ILE A 131 12.13 -12.05 5.61
N LYS A 132 12.04 -11.62 6.86
CA LYS A 132 12.38 -12.42 8.05
C LYS A 132 11.15 -13.02 8.71
N GLY A 133 9.99 -12.39 8.54
CA GLY A 133 8.72 -12.85 9.07
C GLY A 133 8.27 -14.19 8.47
N LYS A 134 7.53 -14.95 9.26
CA LYS A 134 6.84 -16.14 8.78
C LYS A 134 5.69 -15.72 7.86
N THR A 135 5.53 -16.40 6.73
CA THR A 135 4.41 -16.24 5.80
C THR A 135 3.40 -17.36 6.02
N GLY A 136 2.11 -17.06 5.90
CA GLY A 136 1.05 -18.03 6.09
C GLY A 136 -0.33 -17.37 6.14
N GLU A 137 -1.39 -18.15 5.92
CA GLU A 137 -2.77 -17.65 6.02
C GLU A 137 -3.12 -17.20 7.47
N VAL A 138 -2.52 -17.85 8.48
CA VAL A 138 -2.70 -17.48 9.89
C VAL A 138 -2.05 -16.13 10.20
N GLU A 139 -0.82 -15.93 9.73
CA GLU A 139 -0.09 -14.68 9.92
C GLU A 139 -0.75 -13.54 9.14
N GLN A 140 -1.26 -13.81 7.94
CA GLN A 140 -2.03 -12.83 7.17
C GLN A 140 -3.30 -12.39 7.92
N GLU A 141 -4.09 -13.34 8.45
CA GLU A 141 -5.28 -13.05 9.23
C GLU A 141 -4.94 -12.23 10.49
N GLN A 142 -3.90 -12.64 11.23
CA GLN A 142 -3.44 -11.93 12.42
C GLN A 142 -3.05 -10.48 12.12
N PHE A 143 -2.29 -10.26 11.03
CA PHE A 143 -1.93 -8.92 10.59
C PHE A 143 -3.17 -8.08 10.28
N ILE A 144 -4.05 -8.60 9.44
CA ILE A 144 -5.23 -7.87 8.97
C ILE A 144 -6.14 -7.48 10.14
N LEU A 145 -6.41 -8.41 11.06
CA LEU A 145 -7.24 -8.12 12.23
C LEU A 145 -6.63 -7.04 13.12
N GLY A 146 -5.34 -7.14 13.42
CA GLY A 146 -4.65 -6.15 14.24
C GLY A 146 -4.57 -4.78 13.56
N PHE A 147 -4.23 -4.76 12.27
CA PHE A 147 -4.15 -3.55 11.47
C PHE A 147 -5.51 -2.85 11.36
N LYS A 148 -6.55 -3.57 10.98
CA LYS A 148 -7.92 -3.02 10.88
C LYS A 148 -8.39 -2.45 12.20
N LYS A 149 -8.22 -3.19 13.30
CA LYS A 149 -8.60 -2.71 14.63
C LYS A 149 -7.97 -1.34 14.95
N TRP A 150 -6.69 -1.17 14.63
CA TRP A 150 -6.01 0.11 14.81
C TRP A 150 -6.51 1.19 13.85
N ALA A 151 -6.52 0.90 12.55
CA ALA A 151 -6.86 1.88 11.52
C ALA A 151 -8.32 2.37 11.65
N ASP A 152 -9.27 1.45 11.86
CA ASP A 152 -10.69 1.75 12.05
C ASP A 152 -10.91 2.60 13.31
N THR A 153 -10.25 2.26 14.44
CA THR A 153 -10.33 3.05 15.68
C THR A 153 -9.82 4.49 15.52
N LYS A 154 -8.88 4.71 14.59
CA LYS A 154 -8.29 6.02 14.31
C LYS A 154 -8.90 6.72 13.10
N ASN A 155 -9.91 6.12 12.46
CA ASN A 155 -10.52 6.60 11.23
C ASN A 155 -9.47 6.87 10.12
N ILE A 156 -8.45 6.01 10.01
CA ILE A 156 -7.42 6.10 8.98
C ILE A 156 -7.98 5.42 7.73
N PRO A 157 -8.09 6.10 6.59
CA PRO A 157 -8.49 5.46 5.35
C PRO A 157 -7.34 4.57 4.83
N TYR A 158 -7.69 3.37 4.35
CA TYR A 158 -6.69 2.41 3.86
C TYR A 158 -7.24 1.47 2.79
N PHE A 159 -6.31 0.87 2.05
CA PHE A 159 -6.53 -0.26 1.17
C PHE A 159 -5.64 -1.43 1.61
N LEU A 160 -6.20 -2.63 1.59
CA LEU A 160 -5.41 -3.85 1.82
C LEU A 160 -4.79 -4.33 0.50
N PHE A 161 -3.53 -4.65 0.54
CA PHE A 161 -2.80 -5.24 -0.56
C PHE A 161 -2.74 -6.76 -0.34
N GLU A 162 -3.52 -7.57 -1.06
CA GLU A 162 -4.44 -7.25 -2.15
C GLU A 162 -5.65 -8.22 -2.12
N VAL A 163 -6.59 -8.11 -3.04
CA VAL A 163 -7.80 -8.97 -2.99
C VAL A 163 -7.52 -10.38 -3.48
N PHE A 164 -6.81 -10.54 -4.59
CA PHE A 164 -6.53 -11.84 -5.21
C PHE A 164 -5.03 -12.09 -5.33
N ASP A 165 -4.63 -13.36 -5.17
CA ASP A 165 -3.29 -13.79 -5.59
C ASP A 165 -3.15 -13.59 -7.11
N GLU A 166 -1.96 -13.16 -7.53
CA GLU A 166 -1.66 -12.82 -8.92
C GLU A 166 -0.50 -13.67 -9.45
N ASN A 167 -0.80 -14.83 -10.07
CA ASN A 167 0.19 -15.80 -10.53
C ASN A 167 1.22 -15.25 -11.53
N TRP A 168 0.94 -14.11 -12.16
CA TRP A 168 1.81 -13.45 -13.13
C TRP A 168 2.85 -12.52 -12.49
N LYS A 169 2.68 -12.11 -11.24
CA LYS A 169 3.59 -11.18 -10.53
C LYS A 169 4.93 -11.83 -10.18
N GLY A 170 5.96 -10.99 -10.09
CA GLY A 170 7.29 -11.40 -9.70
C GLY A 170 7.99 -12.33 -10.70
N GLY A 171 8.86 -13.19 -10.21
CA GLY A 171 9.61 -14.15 -11.05
C GLY A 171 8.86 -15.45 -11.33
N ASP A 172 9.55 -16.41 -11.97
CA ASP A 172 8.96 -17.69 -12.40
C ASP A 172 8.68 -18.67 -11.26
N HIS A 173 9.31 -18.45 -10.08
CA HIS A 173 9.15 -19.37 -8.96
C HIS A 173 7.68 -19.37 -8.49
N PRO A 174 7.05 -20.56 -8.29
CA PRO A 174 5.64 -20.63 -7.89
C PRO A 174 5.35 -19.99 -6.54
N ASN A 175 6.32 -19.96 -5.62
CA ASN A 175 6.22 -19.33 -4.29
C ASN A 175 6.90 -17.95 -4.28
N GLU A 176 6.92 -17.23 -5.41
CA GLU A 176 7.33 -15.83 -5.40
C GLU A 176 6.38 -15.03 -4.53
N VAL A 177 6.93 -14.26 -3.58
CA VAL A 177 6.12 -13.57 -2.55
C VAL A 177 5.07 -12.65 -3.17
N GLU A 178 5.40 -12.01 -4.29
CA GLU A 178 4.49 -11.09 -4.99
C GLU A 178 3.22 -11.76 -5.55
N LYS A 179 3.21 -13.08 -5.65
CA LYS A 179 2.05 -13.87 -6.11
C LYS A 179 1.04 -14.16 -4.99
N HIS A 180 1.36 -13.89 -3.72
CA HIS A 180 0.65 -14.47 -2.58
C HIS A 180 0.14 -13.46 -1.53
N TRP A 181 -0.10 -12.23 -1.93
CA TRP A 181 -0.64 -11.18 -1.06
C TRP A 181 -2.17 -11.22 -0.93
N GLY A 182 -2.86 -11.86 -1.87
CA GLY A 182 -4.32 -11.87 -1.95
C GLY A 182 -5.02 -12.38 -0.70
N LEU A 183 -6.21 -11.86 -0.42
CA LEU A 183 -7.17 -12.40 0.55
C LEU A 183 -7.85 -13.66 0.00
N PHE A 184 -7.88 -13.78 -1.31
CA PHE A 184 -8.32 -14.93 -2.07
C PHE A 184 -7.17 -15.45 -2.93
N LYS A 185 -7.21 -16.75 -3.23
CA LYS A 185 -6.32 -17.33 -4.24
C LYS A 185 -6.68 -16.81 -5.63
N ALA A 186 -5.82 -17.05 -6.62
CA ALA A 186 -6.06 -16.66 -8.01
C ALA A 186 -7.34 -17.26 -8.60
N ASP A 187 -7.75 -18.44 -8.16
CA ASP A 187 -9.00 -19.11 -8.52
C ASP A 187 -10.23 -18.62 -7.72
N ARG A 188 -10.05 -17.56 -6.94
CA ARG A 188 -11.06 -16.95 -6.05
C ARG A 188 -11.44 -17.78 -4.82
N THR A 189 -10.73 -18.86 -4.52
CA THR A 189 -10.89 -19.60 -3.28
C THR A 189 -10.50 -18.69 -2.10
N PRO A 190 -11.37 -18.48 -1.09
CA PRO A 190 -11.05 -17.62 0.04
C PRO A 190 -9.92 -18.20 0.89
N LYS A 191 -8.97 -17.37 1.33
CA LYS A 191 -7.99 -17.70 2.35
C LYS A 191 -8.59 -17.54 3.76
N LEU A 192 -7.82 -17.88 4.80
CA LEU A 192 -8.31 -18.02 6.17
C LEU A 192 -9.09 -16.79 6.66
N TYR A 193 -8.54 -15.59 6.49
CA TYR A 193 -9.21 -14.36 6.89
C TYR A 193 -10.62 -14.23 6.28
N MET A 194 -10.77 -14.52 4.99
CA MET A 194 -12.05 -14.42 4.30
C MET A 194 -13.01 -15.57 4.65
N LYS A 195 -12.48 -16.79 4.95
CA LYS A 195 -13.29 -17.90 5.46
C LYS A 195 -13.91 -17.56 6.81
N ASN A 196 -13.15 -16.84 7.66
CA ASN A 196 -13.56 -16.48 9.00
C ASN A 196 -14.24 -15.09 9.06
N TYR A 197 -14.43 -14.42 7.92
CA TYR A 197 -14.90 -13.04 7.87
C TYR A 197 -16.20 -12.81 8.67
N LYS A 198 -17.18 -13.67 8.52
CA LYS A 198 -18.44 -13.60 9.27
C LYS A 198 -18.24 -13.70 10.78
N SER A 199 -17.39 -14.65 11.22
CA SER A 199 -17.09 -14.82 12.64
C SER A 199 -16.37 -13.62 13.27
N HIS A 200 -15.70 -12.80 12.47
CA HIS A 200 -15.00 -11.60 12.95
C HIS A 200 -15.94 -10.39 13.11
N TYR A 201 -17.03 -10.31 12.34
CA TYR A 201 -17.83 -9.09 12.20
C TYR A 201 -19.34 -9.26 12.45
N GLU A 202 -19.87 -10.48 12.44
CA GLU A 202 -21.30 -10.75 12.63
C GLU A 202 -21.68 -11.16 14.07
N GLN A 203 -20.75 -11.10 15.02
CA GLN A 203 -21.00 -11.43 16.44
C GLN A 203 -21.38 -10.23 17.32
N ASN A 204 -21.76 -9.09 16.68
CA ASN A 204 -22.22 -7.90 17.41
C ASN A 204 -23.68 -7.57 17.11
#